data_738001f078ba944abd7c41940e6f5b2e
#
_entry.id   738001f078ba944abd7c41940e6f5b2e
#
_cell.length_a   1.000
_cell.length_b   1.000
_cell.length_c   1.000
_cell.angle_alpha   90.00
_cell.angle_beta   90.00
_cell.angle_gamma   90.00
#
_symmetry.space_group_name_H-M   'P 1'
#
loop_
_entity.id
_entity.type
_entity.pdbx_description
1 polymer ?
#
loop_
_entity_poly.entity_id
_entity_poly.type
_entity_poly.pdbx_seq_one_letter_code
_entity_poly.pdbx_strand_id
1 'polypeptide(L)'
;MRFIPALALLCCFSCTTDFDLEGDFEDLPVIYAFVNRQDTAHYIRVERSFLTGGTDATLLAQDPDKIYYPSAKVELEKVGTTTQKFTLSRVDGNKEGYPREDGPFAKAPNYLYKIKANLLNLKGGETLRVVVTPSENRSKVSAETTVLTDLQSLDRPASPVTMVDYSRSITFAWNAPTSARLFDLRLRIHYRESTTGSNFENKTLDWTVIKDLERTDEELRVAHTITGQQFYTFLADNIDGSVNRRRIFDGFDVLVTAGGKEMSDLLRISRANLGITSSQVTPKYSNVTGGVGVFTSRATLLRTGLQLSGPSSDSLRLGRFTKRLGFQ
;
A
#
# COMPACT_ATOMS: atom_id res chain seq x y z
N MET A 1 -50.05 41.27 -62.91
CA MET A 1 -48.75 40.53 -62.68
C MET A 1 -48.67 40.20 -61.21
N ARG A 2 -48.88 38.92 -60.88
CA ARG A 2 -48.82 38.42 -59.50
C ARG A 2 -47.53 37.65 -59.31
N PHE A 3 -46.63 38.16 -58.46
CA PHE A 3 -45.43 37.45 -58.06
C PHE A 3 -45.78 36.49 -56.90
N ILE A 4 -45.53 35.20 -57.04
CA ILE A 4 -45.55 34.20 -56.00
C ILE A 4 -44.11 34.00 -55.51
N PRO A 5 -43.79 34.22 -54.22
CA PRO A 5 -42.49 33.79 -53.72
C PRO A 5 -42.50 32.30 -53.41
N ALA A 6 -41.57 31.58 -54.04
CA ALA A 6 -41.26 30.20 -53.75
C ALA A 6 -40.60 30.08 -52.37
N LEU A 7 -41.28 29.48 -51.42
CA LEU A 7 -40.74 29.14 -50.10
C LEU A 7 -39.90 27.87 -50.20
N ALA A 8 -38.59 28.04 -50.16
CA ALA A 8 -37.62 26.93 -50.13
C ALA A 8 -37.67 26.23 -48.78
N LEU A 9 -38.19 24.99 -48.71
CA LEU A 9 -38.21 24.13 -47.55
C LEU A 9 -36.81 23.51 -47.36
N LEU A 10 -36.00 24.06 -46.46
CA LEU A 10 -34.70 23.48 -46.03
C LEU A 10 -35.01 22.28 -45.11
N CYS A 11 -34.86 21.07 -45.61
CA CYS A 11 -34.82 19.87 -44.80
C CYS A 11 -33.49 19.78 -44.06
N CYS A 12 -33.48 20.12 -42.76
CA CYS A 12 -32.36 19.82 -41.86
C CYS A 12 -32.29 18.30 -41.70
N PHE A 13 -31.38 17.63 -42.38
CA PHE A 13 -30.94 16.29 -42.01
C PHE A 13 -30.11 16.44 -40.73
N SER A 14 -30.75 16.24 -39.59
CA SER A 14 -30.04 16.00 -38.33
C SER A 14 -29.43 14.62 -38.42
N CYS A 15 -28.13 14.54 -38.77
CA CYS A 15 -27.35 13.35 -38.48
C CYS A 15 -27.24 13.25 -36.95
N THR A 16 -28.00 12.35 -36.34
CA THR A 16 -27.68 11.87 -35.00
C THR A 16 -26.43 11.00 -35.15
N THR A 17 -25.27 11.59 -34.93
CA THR A 17 -24.06 10.83 -34.64
C THR A 17 -24.25 10.32 -33.19
N ASP A 18 -24.79 9.12 -33.03
CA ASP A 18 -24.61 8.36 -31.82
C ASP A 18 -23.10 8.07 -31.73
N PHE A 19 -22.39 8.92 -31.00
CA PHE A 19 -21.02 8.69 -30.64
C PHE A 19 -21.05 7.67 -29.51
N ASP A 20 -20.75 6.42 -29.85
CA ASP A 20 -20.54 5.39 -28.85
C ASP A 20 -19.26 5.76 -28.10
N LEU A 21 -19.41 6.39 -26.93
CA LEU A 21 -18.31 6.83 -26.06
C LEU A 21 -17.70 5.65 -25.29
N GLU A 22 -18.29 4.45 -25.42
CA GLU A 22 -17.83 3.25 -24.75
C GLU A 22 -16.96 2.44 -25.74
N GLY A 23 -15.66 2.36 -25.45
CA GLY A 23 -14.79 1.41 -26.15
C GLY A 23 -15.24 -0.03 -25.90
N ASP A 24 -14.95 -0.93 -26.85
CA ASP A 24 -15.25 -2.35 -26.72
C ASP A 24 -14.73 -2.89 -25.39
N PHE A 25 -15.60 -3.63 -24.67
CA PHE A 25 -15.22 -4.28 -23.41
C PHE A 25 -14.10 -5.29 -23.65
N GLU A 26 -12.96 -5.06 -23.01
CA GLU A 26 -11.86 -5.99 -22.99
C GLU A 26 -11.77 -6.68 -21.62
N ASP A 27 -11.97 -8.00 -21.60
CA ASP A 27 -11.84 -8.82 -20.39
C ASP A 27 -10.35 -9.01 -20.05
N LEU A 28 -9.77 -8.07 -19.33
CA LEU A 28 -8.37 -8.08 -18.92
C LEU A 28 -8.21 -8.64 -17.53
N PRO A 29 -7.23 -9.54 -17.30
CA PRO A 29 -6.83 -9.93 -15.95
C PRO A 29 -6.22 -8.76 -15.18
N VAL A 30 -6.67 -8.63 -13.93
CA VAL A 30 -6.20 -7.62 -12.98
C VAL A 30 -5.39 -8.33 -11.89
N ILE A 31 -4.10 -8.02 -11.77
CA ILE A 31 -3.20 -8.70 -10.84
C ILE A 31 -2.65 -7.71 -9.81
N TYR A 32 -2.82 -8.03 -8.52
CA TYR A 32 -2.17 -7.30 -7.43
C TYR A 32 -1.44 -8.27 -6.51
N ALA A 33 -0.14 -8.07 -6.36
CA ALA A 33 0.66 -8.84 -5.41
C ALA A 33 1.87 -8.07 -4.90
N PHE A 34 2.09 -8.20 -3.59
CA PHE A 34 3.23 -7.65 -2.88
C PHE A 34 3.95 -8.80 -2.18
N VAL A 35 5.11 -9.20 -2.68
CA VAL A 35 5.86 -10.30 -2.08
C VAL A 35 6.91 -9.76 -1.11
N ASN A 36 6.97 -10.36 0.07
CA ASN A 36 8.02 -10.09 1.05
C ASN A 36 8.60 -11.42 1.51
N ARG A 37 9.91 -11.59 1.38
CA ARG A 37 10.59 -12.84 1.75
C ARG A 37 10.50 -13.18 3.24
N GLN A 38 10.14 -12.23 4.08
CA GLN A 38 9.91 -12.43 5.53
C GLN A 38 8.51 -12.94 5.86
N ASP A 39 7.57 -12.90 4.90
CA ASP A 39 6.21 -13.40 5.10
C ASP A 39 6.21 -14.94 5.20
N THR A 40 5.26 -15.51 5.92
CA THR A 40 5.09 -16.96 6.07
C THR A 40 4.35 -17.60 4.89
N ALA A 41 3.61 -16.80 4.14
CA ALA A 41 2.92 -17.17 2.90
C ALA A 41 2.78 -15.96 1.99
N HIS A 42 2.70 -16.21 0.68
CA HIS A 42 2.51 -15.17 -0.32
C HIS A 42 1.12 -15.30 -0.92
N TYR A 43 0.46 -14.16 -1.14
CA TYR A 43 -0.90 -14.07 -1.66
C TYR A 43 -0.93 -13.19 -2.90
N ILE A 44 -1.61 -13.66 -3.93
CA ILE A 44 -1.81 -12.95 -5.18
C ILE A 44 -3.30 -12.78 -5.39
N ARG A 45 -3.74 -11.55 -5.61
CA ARG A 45 -5.10 -11.24 -6.03
C ARG A 45 -5.14 -11.27 -7.55
N VAL A 46 -6.07 -12.06 -8.09
CA VAL A 46 -6.36 -12.10 -9.52
C VAL A 46 -7.85 -11.87 -9.68
N GLU A 47 -8.20 -10.79 -10.34
CA GLU A 47 -9.55 -10.41 -10.68
C GLU A 47 -9.64 -10.20 -12.20
N ARG A 48 -10.82 -9.92 -12.71
CA ARG A 48 -11.05 -9.57 -14.12
C ARG A 48 -11.64 -8.18 -14.21
N SER A 49 -11.40 -7.48 -15.30
CA SER A 49 -12.17 -6.28 -15.64
C SER A 49 -13.62 -6.68 -15.88
N PHE A 50 -14.58 -5.85 -15.50
CA PHE A 50 -16.01 -6.19 -15.52
C PHE A 50 -16.88 -5.07 -16.08
N LEU A 51 -16.32 -4.07 -16.74
CA LEU A 51 -17.08 -2.99 -17.35
C LEU A 51 -17.79 -3.51 -18.60
N THR A 52 -19.11 -3.44 -18.62
CA THR A 52 -19.95 -3.68 -19.80
C THR A 52 -20.81 -2.46 -20.03
N GLY A 53 -20.92 -2.03 -21.27
CA GLY A 53 -21.71 -0.86 -21.64
C GLY A 53 -23.13 -0.91 -21.08
N GLY A 54 -23.58 0.21 -20.52
CA GLY A 54 -24.95 0.37 -20.02
C GLY A 54 -25.26 -0.31 -18.68
N THR A 55 -24.28 -0.95 -18.00
CA THR A 55 -24.50 -1.58 -16.69
C THR A 55 -23.78 -0.82 -15.58
N ASP A 56 -24.44 -0.64 -14.42
CA ASP A 56 -23.84 -0.01 -13.26
C ASP A 56 -22.63 -0.83 -12.76
N ALA A 57 -21.44 -0.24 -12.84
CA ALA A 57 -20.19 -0.86 -12.39
C ALA A 57 -20.22 -1.30 -10.92
N THR A 58 -20.99 -0.59 -10.08
CA THR A 58 -21.14 -0.93 -8.66
C THR A 58 -21.89 -2.24 -8.48
N LEU A 59 -22.93 -2.47 -9.27
CA LEU A 59 -23.68 -3.73 -9.25
C LEU A 59 -22.84 -4.90 -9.75
N LEU A 60 -22.06 -4.69 -10.81
CA LEU A 60 -21.13 -5.71 -11.32
C LEU A 60 -20.04 -6.05 -10.30
N ALA A 61 -19.53 -5.05 -9.58
CA ALA A 61 -18.52 -5.25 -8.54
C ALA A 61 -19.04 -6.07 -7.34
N GLN A 62 -20.35 -6.12 -7.11
CA GLN A 62 -20.97 -6.95 -6.07
C GLN A 62 -21.22 -8.41 -6.51
N ASP A 63 -21.02 -8.73 -7.78
CA ASP A 63 -21.18 -10.08 -8.30
C ASP A 63 -19.83 -10.80 -8.41
N PRO A 64 -19.55 -11.81 -7.56
CA PRO A 64 -18.29 -12.55 -7.60
C PRO A 64 -18.02 -13.23 -8.96
N ASP A 65 -19.03 -13.65 -9.68
CA ASP A 65 -18.88 -14.33 -10.98
C ASP A 65 -18.44 -13.35 -12.08
N LYS A 66 -18.59 -12.05 -11.85
CA LYS A 66 -18.11 -11.00 -12.74
C LYS A 66 -16.68 -10.57 -12.45
N ILE A 67 -16.26 -10.66 -11.19
CA ILE A 67 -14.93 -10.19 -10.76
C ILE A 67 -13.87 -11.29 -10.66
N TYR A 68 -14.28 -12.59 -10.63
CA TYR A 68 -13.32 -13.69 -10.56
C TYR A 68 -13.39 -14.62 -11.77
N TYR A 69 -12.23 -15.14 -12.15
CA TYR A 69 -12.15 -16.24 -13.10
C TYR A 69 -12.48 -17.56 -12.38
N PRO A 70 -13.39 -18.39 -12.88
CA PRO A 70 -13.78 -19.63 -12.19
C PRO A 70 -12.64 -20.66 -12.12
N SER A 71 -11.77 -20.70 -13.14
CA SER A 71 -10.74 -21.72 -13.34
C SER A 71 -9.34 -21.18 -13.59
N ALA A 72 -9.04 -19.95 -13.14
CA ALA A 72 -7.71 -19.39 -13.34
C ALA A 72 -6.61 -20.25 -12.67
N LYS A 73 -5.54 -20.52 -13.42
CA LYS A 73 -4.30 -21.11 -12.90
C LYS A 73 -3.31 -20.00 -12.64
N VAL A 74 -2.77 -19.93 -11.43
CA VAL A 74 -1.76 -18.93 -11.03
C VAL A 74 -0.48 -19.65 -10.63
N GLU A 75 0.62 -19.23 -11.23
CA GLU A 75 1.95 -19.76 -11.00
C GLU A 75 2.91 -18.64 -10.63
N LEU A 76 3.85 -18.91 -9.73
CA LEU A 76 5.06 -18.11 -9.53
C LEU A 76 6.25 -18.85 -10.12
N GLU A 77 7.07 -18.12 -10.86
CA GLU A 77 8.28 -18.63 -11.49
C GLU A 77 9.50 -17.89 -10.93
N LYS A 78 10.46 -18.63 -10.38
CA LYS A 78 11.80 -18.10 -10.11
C LYS A 78 12.59 -18.13 -11.40
N VAL A 79 12.83 -16.96 -11.97
CA VAL A 79 13.49 -16.81 -13.27
C VAL A 79 15.00 -16.89 -13.09
N GLY A 80 15.64 -17.81 -13.77
CA GLY A 80 17.08 -18.02 -13.71
C GLY A 80 17.56 -18.88 -14.90
N THR A 81 18.78 -19.41 -14.82
CA THR A 81 19.31 -20.35 -15.82
C THR A 81 18.36 -21.55 -16.03
N THR A 82 17.75 -22.01 -14.93
CA THR A 82 16.63 -22.96 -14.96
C THR A 82 15.48 -22.32 -14.22
N THR A 83 14.34 -22.16 -14.91
CA THR A 83 13.13 -21.57 -14.31
C THR A 83 12.41 -22.62 -13.46
N GLN A 84 12.22 -22.31 -12.18
CA GLN A 84 11.43 -23.12 -11.27
C GLN A 84 10.01 -22.57 -11.20
N LYS A 85 9.00 -23.46 -11.31
CA LYS A 85 7.58 -23.10 -11.34
C LYS A 85 6.86 -23.63 -10.12
N PHE A 86 6.01 -22.81 -9.53
CA PHE A 86 5.23 -23.12 -8.34
C PHE A 86 3.76 -22.75 -8.58
N THR A 87 2.87 -23.74 -8.54
CA THR A 87 1.43 -23.49 -8.68
C THR A 87 0.84 -23.07 -7.34
N LEU A 88 0.01 -22.03 -7.35
CA LEU A 88 -0.67 -21.50 -6.17
C LEU A 88 -2.06 -22.11 -6.02
N SER A 89 -2.50 -22.26 -4.78
CA SER A 89 -3.85 -22.73 -4.45
C SER A 89 -4.80 -21.57 -4.24
N ARG A 90 -6.01 -21.64 -4.81
CA ARG A 90 -7.05 -20.66 -4.54
C ARG A 90 -7.60 -20.84 -3.13
N VAL A 91 -7.68 -19.76 -2.35
CA VAL A 91 -8.18 -19.73 -0.97
C VAL A 91 -9.15 -18.57 -0.79
N ASP A 92 -9.96 -18.61 0.26
CA ASP A 92 -10.76 -17.47 0.69
C ASP A 92 -9.95 -16.60 1.66
N GLY A 93 -9.58 -15.40 1.24
CA GLY A 93 -8.82 -14.45 2.04
C GLY A 93 -9.50 -14.09 3.37
N ASN A 94 -10.81 -14.11 3.44
CA ASN A 94 -11.55 -13.89 4.68
C ASN A 94 -11.23 -14.94 5.75
N LYS A 95 -10.92 -16.19 5.33
CA LYS A 95 -10.52 -17.28 6.23
C LYS A 95 -9.01 -17.32 6.51
N GLU A 96 -8.23 -16.59 5.71
CA GLU A 96 -6.77 -16.50 5.84
C GLU A 96 -6.33 -15.29 6.68
N GLY A 97 -7.26 -14.52 7.27
CA GLY A 97 -6.96 -13.32 8.04
C GLY A 97 -6.82 -12.04 7.21
N TYR A 98 -7.22 -12.09 5.94
CA TYR A 98 -7.22 -10.94 5.01
C TYR A 98 -8.65 -10.64 4.57
N PRO A 99 -9.53 -10.15 5.45
CA PRO A 99 -10.90 -9.78 5.07
C PRO A 99 -10.86 -8.66 4.03
N ARG A 100 -11.82 -8.68 3.11
CA ARG A 100 -11.99 -7.58 2.19
C ARG A 100 -12.57 -6.38 2.93
N GLU A 101 -11.92 -5.24 2.82
CA GLU A 101 -12.38 -3.99 3.40
C GLU A 101 -13.70 -3.53 2.77
N ASP A 102 -14.41 -2.63 3.46
CA ASP A 102 -15.62 -1.99 2.95
C ASP A 102 -15.31 -1.22 1.67
N GLY A 103 -16.17 -1.37 0.67
CA GLY A 103 -15.98 -0.74 -0.63
C GLY A 103 -16.99 -1.24 -1.66
N PRO A 104 -16.80 -0.93 -2.95
CA PRO A 104 -17.74 -1.28 -4.01
C PRO A 104 -17.78 -2.78 -4.31
N PHE A 105 -16.78 -3.56 -3.95
CA PHE A 105 -16.68 -4.97 -4.28
C PHE A 105 -17.37 -5.88 -3.28
N ALA A 106 -17.90 -7.03 -3.76
CA ALA A 106 -18.43 -8.08 -2.91
C ALA A 106 -17.42 -8.50 -1.82
N LYS A 107 -17.88 -8.56 -0.56
CA LYS A 107 -17.02 -8.95 0.57
C LYS A 107 -16.69 -10.44 0.59
N ALA A 108 -17.59 -11.27 0.08
CA ALA A 108 -17.46 -12.73 0.03
C ALA A 108 -18.04 -13.29 -1.26
N PRO A 109 -17.35 -14.32 -1.86
CA PRO A 109 -16.04 -14.80 -1.48
C PRO A 109 -14.93 -13.81 -1.79
N ASN A 110 -13.83 -13.80 -0.99
CA ASN A 110 -12.65 -13.00 -1.24
C ASN A 110 -11.50 -13.91 -1.72
N TYR A 111 -11.50 -14.25 -3.00
CA TYR A 111 -10.51 -15.20 -3.52
C TYR A 111 -9.12 -14.59 -3.67
N LEU A 112 -8.15 -15.32 -3.12
CA LEU A 112 -6.71 -15.08 -3.26
C LEU A 112 -6.03 -16.38 -3.71
N TYR A 113 -4.85 -16.27 -4.30
CA TYR A 113 -4.00 -17.40 -4.64
C TYR A 113 -2.80 -17.42 -3.71
N LYS A 114 -2.63 -18.53 -2.99
CA LYS A 114 -1.69 -18.70 -1.88
C LYS A 114 -0.60 -19.70 -2.19
N ILE A 115 0.62 -19.40 -1.76
CA ILE A 115 1.72 -20.34 -1.62
C ILE A 115 2.42 -20.14 -0.27
N LYS A 116 2.80 -21.22 0.41
CA LYS A 116 3.60 -21.11 1.63
C LYS A 116 5.03 -20.67 1.30
N ALA A 117 5.58 -19.79 2.10
CA ALA A 117 6.91 -19.20 1.85
C ALA A 117 8.03 -20.25 1.84
N ASN A 118 7.94 -21.29 2.68
CA ASN A 118 8.92 -22.36 2.73
C ASN A 118 9.00 -23.21 1.44
N LEU A 119 7.92 -23.28 0.66
CA LEU A 119 7.92 -23.95 -0.65
C LEU A 119 8.60 -23.08 -1.71
N LEU A 120 8.38 -21.77 -1.66
CA LEU A 120 8.95 -20.83 -2.62
C LEU A 120 10.39 -20.45 -2.27
N ASN A 121 10.72 -20.31 -0.98
CA ASN A 121 12.04 -20.00 -0.44
C ASN A 121 12.76 -18.87 -1.18
N LEU A 122 12.17 -17.67 -1.17
CA LEU A 122 12.66 -16.50 -1.88
C LEU A 122 14.01 -16.01 -1.33
N LYS A 123 14.91 -15.65 -2.24
CA LYS A 123 16.17 -14.97 -1.93
C LYS A 123 16.14 -13.54 -2.48
N GLY A 124 16.78 -12.64 -1.76
CA GLY A 124 16.93 -11.26 -2.23
C GLY A 124 17.74 -11.21 -3.52
N GLY A 125 17.31 -10.34 -4.45
CA GLY A 125 17.92 -10.20 -5.77
C GLY A 125 17.41 -11.18 -6.83
N GLU A 126 16.61 -12.20 -6.46
CA GLU A 126 16.00 -13.10 -7.46
C GLU A 126 14.93 -12.36 -8.28
N THR A 127 14.84 -12.70 -9.56
CA THR A 127 13.70 -12.28 -10.40
C THR A 127 12.56 -13.28 -10.21
N LEU A 128 11.42 -12.75 -9.78
CA LEU A 128 10.18 -13.51 -9.60
C LEU A 128 9.18 -13.06 -10.65
N ARG A 129 8.56 -14.03 -11.35
CA ARG A 129 7.50 -13.79 -12.32
C ARG A 129 6.21 -14.43 -11.83
N VAL A 130 5.11 -13.68 -11.84
CA VAL A 130 3.76 -14.23 -11.76
C VAL A 130 3.26 -14.54 -13.16
N VAL A 131 2.64 -15.70 -13.34
CA VAL A 131 1.99 -16.12 -14.58
C VAL A 131 0.56 -16.52 -14.25
N VAL A 132 -0.39 -15.91 -14.91
CA VAL A 132 -1.82 -16.21 -14.77
C VAL A 132 -2.35 -16.71 -16.10
N THR A 133 -2.99 -17.88 -16.07
CA THR A 133 -3.78 -18.42 -17.18
C THR A 133 -5.25 -18.31 -16.78
N PRO A 134 -6.01 -17.34 -17.31
CA PRO A 134 -7.38 -17.06 -16.88
C PRO A 134 -8.37 -18.20 -17.14
N SER A 135 -8.18 -18.90 -18.26
CA SER A 135 -8.85 -20.14 -18.64
C SER A 135 -8.03 -20.87 -19.70
N GLU A 136 -8.38 -22.13 -20.01
CA GLU A 136 -7.63 -22.96 -20.96
C GLU A 136 -7.47 -22.33 -22.36
N ASN A 137 -8.45 -21.54 -22.80
CA ASN A 137 -8.49 -20.95 -24.14
C ASN A 137 -8.01 -19.49 -24.17
N ARG A 138 -7.42 -18.96 -23.08
CA ARG A 138 -6.96 -17.57 -23.01
C ARG A 138 -5.45 -17.48 -22.94
N SER A 139 -4.93 -16.41 -23.53
CA SER A 139 -3.51 -16.06 -23.43
C SER A 139 -3.09 -15.88 -21.98
N LYS A 140 -1.88 -16.32 -21.68
CA LYS A 140 -1.27 -16.09 -20.38
C LYS A 140 -0.89 -14.64 -20.23
N VAL A 141 -1.07 -14.13 -19.02
CA VAL A 141 -0.59 -12.81 -18.63
C VAL A 141 0.50 -12.95 -17.58
N SER A 142 1.45 -12.04 -17.55
CA SER A 142 2.57 -12.14 -16.62
C SER A 142 3.08 -10.78 -16.17
N ALA A 143 3.73 -10.77 -15.00
CA ALA A 143 4.47 -9.62 -14.49
C ALA A 143 5.73 -10.09 -13.77
N GLU A 144 6.76 -9.27 -13.77
CA GLU A 144 8.03 -9.56 -13.09
C GLU A 144 8.35 -8.51 -12.05
N THR A 145 9.07 -8.93 -11.02
CA THR A 145 9.69 -8.05 -10.03
C THR A 145 10.99 -8.65 -9.53
N THR A 146 11.88 -7.79 -9.03
CA THR A 146 13.07 -8.22 -8.30
C THR A 146 12.74 -8.32 -6.81
N VAL A 147 12.93 -9.49 -6.22
CA VAL A 147 12.73 -9.73 -4.79
C VAL A 147 13.70 -8.86 -4.00
N LEU A 148 13.17 -7.98 -3.14
CA LEU A 148 14.01 -7.13 -2.30
C LEU A 148 14.81 -7.96 -1.29
N THR A 149 16.06 -7.60 -1.12
CA THR A 149 16.87 -8.06 0.01
C THR A 149 16.37 -7.39 1.28
N ASP A 150 16.57 -8.03 2.44
CA ASP A 150 16.16 -7.46 3.72
C ASP A 150 16.81 -6.10 3.97
N LEU A 151 16.05 -5.20 4.54
CA LEU A 151 16.60 -3.97 5.11
C LEU A 151 17.49 -4.29 6.30
N GLN A 152 18.53 -3.52 6.51
CA GLN A 152 19.51 -3.77 7.57
C GLN A 152 19.78 -2.53 8.41
N SER A 153 20.26 -2.77 9.63
CA SER A 153 20.89 -1.75 10.48
C SER A 153 20.03 -0.51 10.72
N LEU A 154 18.90 -0.67 11.44
CA LEU A 154 18.28 0.48 12.07
C LEU A 154 19.10 0.85 13.33
N ASP A 155 20.29 1.44 13.11
CA ASP A 155 21.26 1.77 14.16
C ASP A 155 20.97 3.11 14.84
N ARG A 156 20.18 3.95 14.21
CA ARG A 156 19.74 5.25 14.75
C ARG A 156 18.22 5.35 14.81
N PRO A 157 17.70 6.03 15.88
CA PRO A 157 18.40 6.59 17.02
C PRO A 157 18.93 5.51 17.96
N ALA A 158 20.01 5.80 18.72
CA ALA A 158 20.41 4.93 19.82
C ALA A 158 19.34 4.93 20.91
N SER A 159 19.17 3.80 21.62
CA SER A 159 18.30 3.73 22.79
C SER A 159 19.14 3.78 24.06
N PRO A 160 18.77 4.57 25.08
CA PRO A 160 17.57 5.42 25.14
C PRO A 160 17.63 6.66 24.25
N VAL A 161 16.49 7.04 23.70
CA VAL A 161 16.36 8.15 22.75
C VAL A 161 16.23 9.49 23.49
N THR A 162 17.05 10.46 23.09
CA THR A 162 17.04 11.79 23.71
C THR A 162 16.26 12.78 22.85
N MET A 163 15.16 13.30 23.40
CA MET A 163 14.23 14.26 22.79
C MET A 163 13.96 15.48 23.70
N VAL A 164 14.88 15.78 24.61
CA VAL A 164 14.74 16.84 25.64
C VAL A 164 14.62 18.23 25.04
N ASP A 165 15.47 18.52 24.08
CA ASP A 165 15.41 19.76 23.33
C ASP A 165 14.41 19.61 22.19
N TYR A 166 13.32 20.34 22.26
CA TYR A 166 12.23 20.25 21.27
C TYR A 166 12.70 20.56 19.85
N SER A 167 13.72 21.37 19.68
CA SER A 167 14.29 21.72 18.38
C SER A 167 15.32 20.72 17.88
N ARG A 168 15.84 19.88 18.77
CA ARG A 168 16.89 18.91 18.44
C ARG A 168 16.38 17.86 17.47
N SER A 169 17.17 17.62 16.43
CA SER A 169 16.89 16.60 15.44
C SER A 169 17.25 15.20 15.94
N ILE A 170 16.34 14.27 15.74
CA ILE A 170 16.50 12.83 15.97
C ILE A 170 16.52 12.16 14.61
N THR A 171 17.62 11.47 14.28
CA THR A 171 17.76 10.79 13.00
C THR A 171 17.38 9.33 13.12
N PHE A 172 16.50 8.87 12.24
CA PHE A 172 16.23 7.47 11.93
C PHE A 172 17.04 7.13 10.70
N ALA A 173 17.83 6.06 10.75
CA ALA A 173 18.66 5.68 9.62
C ALA A 173 18.77 4.16 9.51
N TRP A 174 18.69 3.67 8.27
CA TRP A 174 18.76 2.26 7.94
C TRP A 174 19.50 2.05 6.62
N ASN A 175 19.94 0.81 6.38
CA ASN A 175 20.51 0.43 5.10
C ASN A 175 19.48 -0.35 4.27
N ALA A 176 19.37 -0.02 3.00
CA ALA A 176 18.45 -0.62 2.07
C ALA A 176 19.15 -0.96 0.75
N PRO A 177 18.79 -2.08 0.10
CA PRO A 177 19.33 -2.43 -1.21
C PRO A 177 18.97 -1.36 -2.25
N THR A 178 19.80 -1.21 -3.28
CA THR A 178 19.56 -0.23 -4.36
C THR A 178 18.26 -0.50 -5.14
N SER A 179 17.78 -1.75 -5.12
CA SER A 179 16.49 -2.13 -5.71
C SER A 179 15.26 -1.60 -4.94
N ALA A 180 15.42 -1.21 -3.68
CA ALA A 180 14.36 -0.55 -2.91
C ALA A 180 14.29 0.93 -3.28
N ARG A 181 13.14 1.42 -3.70
CA ARG A 181 12.96 2.76 -4.25
C ARG A 181 12.00 3.64 -3.47
N LEU A 182 11.13 3.06 -2.66
CA LEU A 182 10.11 3.76 -1.89
C LEU A 182 10.18 3.33 -0.43
N PHE A 183 10.00 4.28 0.51
CA PHE A 183 10.08 3.97 1.94
C PHE A 183 8.99 4.66 2.73
N ASP A 184 8.42 3.91 3.69
CA ASP A 184 7.61 4.42 4.77
C ASP A 184 8.33 4.23 6.10
N LEU A 185 8.21 5.21 6.99
CA LEU A 185 8.67 5.12 8.38
C LEU A 185 7.48 5.33 9.31
N ARG A 186 7.24 4.37 10.17
CA ARG A 186 6.19 4.42 11.20
C ARG A 186 6.79 4.19 12.58
N LEU A 187 6.33 4.98 13.54
CA LEU A 187 6.56 4.72 14.96
C LEU A 187 5.28 4.14 15.56
N ARG A 188 5.38 3.03 16.26
CA ARG A 188 4.31 2.47 17.08
C ARG A 188 4.62 2.73 18.54
N ILE A 189 3.87 3.64 19.14
CA ILE A 189 4.04 4.08 20.52
C ILE A 189 3.19 3.19 21.40
N HIS A 190 3.79 2.66 22.47
CA HIS A 190 3.15 1.80 23.47
C HIS A 190 3.01 2.57 24.77
N TYR A 191 1.82 2.53 25.34
CA TYR A 191 1.56 3.08 26.65
C TYR A 191 0.41 2.32 27.33
N ARG A 192 0.36 2.41 28.65
CA ARG A 192 -0.75 1.91 29.43
C ARG A 192 -1.56 3.07 29.97
N GLU A 193 -2.87 2.93 30.00
CA GLU A 193 -3.81 3.94 30.45
C GLU A 193 -4.73 3.40 31.53
N SER A 194 -4.99 4.20 32.56
CA SER A 194 -5.98 3.89 33.61
C SER A 194 -6.83 5.13 33.93
N THR A 195 -8.13 4.91 34.11
CA THR A 195 -9.08 5.92 34.60
C THR A 195 -9.24 5.89 36.14
N THR A 196 -8.93 4.76 36.75
CA THR A 196 -9.05 4.56 38.23
C THR A 196 -7.72 4.63 38.96
N GLY A 197 -6.60 4.57 38.24
CA GLY A 197 -5.25 4.56 38.77
C GLY A 197 -4.75 3.17 39.25
N SER A 198 -5.59 2.13 39.16
CA SER A 198 -5.24 0.76 39.56
C SER A 198 -5.22 -0.25 38.43
N ASN A 199 -6.16 -0.16 37.50
CA ASN A 199 -6.24 -1.07 36.33
C ASN A 199 -5.75 -0.35 35.09
N PHE A 200 -4.63 -0.80 34.54
CA PHE A 200 -4.03 -0.24 33.33
C PHE A 200 -4.33 -1.12 32.12
N GLU A 201 -4.85 -0.50 31.06
CA GLU A 201 -5.06 -1.12 29.75
C GLU A 201 -3.91 -0.78 28.81
N ASN A 202 -3.46 -1.75 28.02
CA ASN A 202 -2.47 -1.52 26.98
C ASN A 202 -3.09 -0.75 25.81
N LYS A 203 -2.42 0.30 25.39
CA LYS A 203 -2.79 1.13 24.24
C LYS A 203 -1.61 1.24 23.28
N THR A 204 -1.93 1.35 22.01
CA THR A 204 -0.95 1.62 20.96
C THR A 204 -1.40 2.80 20.14
N LEU A 205 -0.43 3.59 19.67
CA LEU A 205 -0.66 4.73 18.79
C LEU A 205 0.36 4.68 17.65
N ASP A 206 -0.12 4.56 16.42
CA ASP A 206 0.72 4.51 15.23
C ASP A 206 0.90 5.93 14.65
N TRP A 207 2.15 6.32 14.47
CA TRP A 207 2.54 7.56 13.80
C TRP A 207 3.28 7.25 12.50
N THR A 208 2.67 7.56 11.38
CA THR A 208 3.36 7.57 10.09
C THR A 208 4.20 8.83 9.97
N VAL A 209 5.50 8.71 10.22
CA VAL A 209 6.47 9.80 10.20
C VAL A 209 6.80 10.20 8.77
N ILE A 210 7.02 9.20 7.92
CA ILE A 210 7.24 9.36 6.50
C ILE A 210 6.27 8.43 5.77
N LYS A 211 5.69 8.96 4.72
CA LYS A 211 4.96 8.19 3.73
C LYS A 211 5.54 8.48 2.36
N ASP A 212 5.79 7.42 1.61
CA ASP A 212 6.18 7.51 0.20
C ASP A 212 7.49 8.31 -0.03
N LEU A 213 8.51 8.10 0.82
CA LEU A 213 9.84 8.67 0.57
C LEU A 213 10.48 7.96 -0.62
N GLU A 214 10.65 8.69 -1.70
CA GLU A 214 11.25 8.17 -2.92
C GLU A 214 12.78 8.31 -2.86
N ARG A 215 13.51 7.23 -3.18
CA ARG A 215 14.98 7.27 -3.34
C ARG A 215 15.30 7.72 -4.75
N THR A 216 16.11 8.78 -4.85
CA THR A 216 16.60 9.35 -6.10
C THR A 216 18.04 8.97 -6.43
N ASP A 217 18.78 8.48 -5.45
CA ASP A 217 20.19 8.09 -5.56
C ASP A 217 20.38 6.56 -5.38
N GLU A 218 21.63 6.12 -5.39
CA GLU A 218 22.02 4.72 -5.16
C GLU A 218 22.73 4.51 -3.81
N GLU A 219 22.66 5.48 -2.91
CA GLU A 219 23.24 5.33 -1.58
C GLU A 219 22.50 4.23 -0.82
N LEU A 220 23.27 3.34 -0.20
CA LEU A 220 22.67 2.25 0.59
C LEU A 220 22.02 2.77 1.88
N ARG A 221 22.53 3.88 2.41
CA ARG A 221 22.01 4.47 3.64
C ARG A 221 20.88 5.44 3.35
N VAL A 222 19.75 5.18 3.96
CA VAL A 222 18.58 6.07 3.97
C VAL A 222 18.42 6.65 5.36
N ALA A 223 18.14 7.95 5.45
CA ALA A 223 17.94 8.61 6.73
C ALA A 223 16.81 9.63 6.67
N HIS A 224 16.12 9.77 7.81
CA HIS A 224 15.13 10.82 8.02
C HIS A 224 15.25 11.39 9.43
N THR A 225 14.98 12.66 9.58
CA THR A 225 15.04 13.36 10.88
C THR A 225 13.69 13.91 11.28
N ILE A 226 13.39 13.76 12.56
CA ILE A 226 12.27 14.47 13.21
C ILE A 226 12.85 15.33 14.34
N THR A 227 12.05 16.26 14.84
CA THR A 227 12.36 17.01 16.06
C THR A 227 11.63 16.43 17.27
N GLY A 228 12.15 16.67 18.46
CA GLY A 228 11.44 16.34 19.69
C GLY A 228 10.05 17.01 19.74
N GLN A 229 9.94 18.22 19.23
CA GLN A 229 8.65 18.92 19.14
C GLN A 229 7.63 18.15 18.32
N GLN A 230 7.99 17.62 17.14
CA GLN A 230 7.08 16.83 16.30
C GLN A 230 6.58 15.61 17.04
N PHE A 231 7.46 14.90 17.77
CA PHE A 231 7.06 13.73 18.56
C PHE A 231 6.04 14.09 19.66
N TYR A 232 6.33 15.10 20.49
CA TYR A 232 5.43 15.47 21.59
C TYR A 232 4.15 16.13 21.10
N THR A 233 4.19 16.89 20.02
CA THR A 233 2.97 17.45 19.40
C THR A 233 2.09 16.34 18.86
N PHE A 234 2.66 15.34 18.18
CA PHE A 234 1.90 14.19 17.71
C PHE A 234 1.17 13.47 18.86
N LEU A 235 1.84 13.23 19.99
CA LEU A 235 1.18 12.65 21.18
C LEU A 235 0.06 13.55 21.70
N ALA A 236 0.30 14.87 21.77
CA ALA A 236 -0.68 15.83 22.26
C ALA A 236 -1.95 15.91 21.39
N ASP A 237 -1.81 15.72 20.08
CA ASP A 237 -2.90 15.81 19.13
C ASP A 237 -3.72 14.51 19.03
N ASN A 238 -3.12 13.37 19.40
CA ASN A 238 -3.73 12.06 19.22
C ASN A 238 -4.09 11.32 20.51
N ILE A 239 -3.71 11.86 21.67
CA ILE A 239 -4.05 11.29 22.97
C ILE A 239 -4.97 12.29 23.71
N ASP A 240 -6.11 11.79 24.18
CA ASP A 240 -7.07 12.59 24.94
C ASP A 240 -6.45 13.14 26.23
N GLY A 241 -6.52 14.46 26.40
CA GLY A 241 -5.98 15.19 27.55
C GLY A 241 -6.91 15.25 28.78
N SER A 242 -7.85 14.31 28.94
CA SER A 242 -8.79 14.34 30.07
C SER A 242 -8.08 14.18 31.43
N VAL A 243 -8.46 14.99 32.41
CA VAL A 243 -7.76 15.22 33.70
C VAL A 243 -7.70 14.00 34.61
N ASN A 244 -8.52 12.96 34.37
CA ASN A 244 -8.64 11.79 35.27
C ASN A 244 -7.93 10.53 34.73
N ARG A 245 -7.05 10.67 33.76
CA ARG A 245 -6.33 9.52 33.19
C ARG A 245 -4.87 9.53 33.62
N ARG A 246 -4.40 8.36 34.07
CA ARG A 246 -2.99 8.10 34.34
C ARG A 246 -2.41 7.25 33.23
N ARG A 247 -1.23 7.62 32.75
CA ARG A 247 -0.56 6.91 31.66
C ARG A 247 0.87 6.58 32.01
N ILE A 248 1.31 5.42 31.55
CA ILE A 248 2.69 4.96 31.67
C ILE A 248 3.19 4.72 30.26
N PHE A 249 4.29 5.36 29.91
CA PHE A 249 4.94 5.17 28.61
C PHE A 249 5.78 3.88 28.65
N ASP A 250 5.53 2.97 27.72
CA ASP A 250 6.19 1.66 27.64
C ASP A 250 7.21 1.57 26.47
N GLY A 251 7.47 2.69 25.81
CA GLY A 251 8.41 2.75 24.69
C GLY A 251 7.75 2.86 23.33
N PHE A 252 8.52 2.69 22.30
CA PHE A 252 8.02 2.67 20.92
C PHE A 252 8.82 1.73 20.03
N ASP A 253 8.18 1.25 18.99
CA ASP A 253 8.79 0.48 17.93
C ASP A 253 8.97 1.36 16.69
N VAL A 254 9.97 1.03 15.89
CA VAL A 254 10.25 1.66 14.62
C VAL A 254 10.05 0.63 13.51
N LEU A 255 9.12 0.88 12.62
CA LEU A 255 8.84 0.06 11.44
C LEU A 255 9.22 0.82 10.18
N VAL A 256 10.16 0.28 9.43
CA VAL A 256 10.48 0.74 8.08
C VAL A 256 9.93 -0.26 7.08
N THR A 257 9.19 0.22 6.09
CA THR A 257 8.73 -0.58 4.96
C THR A 257 9.35 -0.02 3.68
N ALA A 258 9.88 -0.90 2.85
CA ALA A 258 10.40 -0.54 1.54
C ALA A 258 9.60 -1.21 0.43
N GLY A 259 9.41 -0.50 -0.67
CA GLY A 259 8.84 -0.98 -1.92
C GLY A 259 9.86 -1.00 -3.07
N GLY A 260 9.67 -1.92 -4.01
CA GLY A 260 10.46 -2.00 -5.24
C GLY A 260 10.16 -0.88 -6.23
N LYS A 261 10.82 -0.95 -7.39
CA LYS A 261 10.69 0.04 -8.46
C LYS A 261 9.24 0.20 -8.93
N GLU A 262 8.51 -0.90 -9.05
CA GLU A 262 7.14 -0.91 -9.57
C GLU A 262 6.19 -0.11 -8.67
N MET A 263 6.41 -0.12 -7.36
CA MET A 263 5.63 0.69 -6.42
C MET A 263 5.95 2.18 -6.56
N SER A 264 7.23 2.53 -6.71
CA SER A 264 7.65 3.92 -6.95
C SER A 264 7.09 4.45 -8.28
N ASP A 265 7.13 3.65 -9.35
CA ASP A 265 6.59 4.02 -10.66
C ASP A 265 5.06 4.22 -10.61
N LEU A 266 4.33 3.30 -9.93
CA LEU A 266 2.89 3.44 -9.70
C LEU A 266 2.56 4.76 -9.00
N LEU A 267 3.28 5.08 -7.94
CA LEU A 267 3.04 6.28 -7.15
C LEU A 267 3.34 7.55 -7.97
N ARG A 268 4.45 7.56 -8.71
CA ARG A 268 4.85 8.69 -9.55
C ARG A 268 3.79 8.99 -10.61
N ILE A 269 3.28 7.96 -11.29
CA ILE A 269 2.23 8.12 -12.30
C ILE A 269 0.91 8.56 -11.66
N SER A 270 0.55 7.99 -10.50
CA SER A 270 -0.66 8.38 -9.78
C SER A 270 -0.63 9.85 -9.33
N ARG A 271 0.54 10.35 -8.91
CA ARG A 271 0.72 11.76 -8.53
C ARG A 271 0.68 12.71 -9.74
N ALA A 272 1.24 12.30 -10.87
CA ALA A 272 1.19 13.10 -12.10
C ALA A 272 -0.24 13.32 -12.58
N ASN A 273 -1.16 12.38 -12.31
CA ASN A 273 -2.57 12.48 -12.68
C ASN A 273 -3.38 13.47 -11.82
N LEU A 274 -2.83 13.95 -10.70
CA LEU A 274 -3.47 14.96 -9.84
C LEU A 274 -3.17 16.40 -10.30
N GLY A 275 -2.40 16.59 -11.37
CA GLY A 275 -2.06 17.91 -11.92
C GLY A 275 -3.20 18.53 -12.75
N ILE A 276 -3.09 19.84 -13.03
CA ILE A 276 -4.10 20.66 -13.72
C ILE A 276 -4.36 20.20 -15.17
N THR A 277 -3.46 19.39 -15.75
CA THR A 277 -3.57 18.87 -17.12
C THR A 277 -4.24 17.48 -17.21
N SER A 278 -4.85 17.00 -16.14
CA SER A 278 -5.46 15.67 -16.02
C SER A 278 -6.68 15.41 -16.94
N SER A 279 -7.06 16.37 -17.78
CA SER A 279 -8.29 16.29 -18.57
C SER A 279 -8.20 15.47 -19.87
N GLN A 280 -7.04 14.95 -20.28
CA GLN A 280 -6.94 14.34 -21.61
C GLN A 280 -6.71 12.84 -21.66
N VAL A 281 -5.92 12.22 -20.89
CA VAL A 281 -5.79 10.75 -20.73
C VAL A 281 -5.07 10.49 -19.44
N THR A 282 -5.72 9.83 -18.49
CA THR A 282 -5.08 9.46 -17.22
C THR A 282 -4.14 8.28 -17.47
N PRO A 283 -2.82 8.46 -17.49
CA PRO A 283 -1.90 7.34 -17.65
C PRO A 283 -2.10 6.37 -16.47
N LYS A 284 -2.23 5.09 -16.75
CA LYS A 284 -2.32 4.04 -15.75
C LYS A 284 -1.02 3.26 -15.71
N TYR A 285 -0.42 3.12 -14.55
CA TYR A 285 0.74 2.25 -14.41
C TYR A 285 0.30 0.80 -14.32
N SER A 286 0.99 -0.06 -15.06
CA SER A 286 0.89 -1.51 -14.93
C SER A 286 2.22 -2.12 -15.34
N ASN A 287 2.72 -3.10 -14.58
CA ASN A 287 3.82 -3.96 -15.00
C ASN A 287 3.34 -5.35 -15.44
N VAL A 288 2.03 -5.49 -15.68
CA VAL A 288 1.41 -6.74 -16.15
C VAL A 288 1.29 -6.73 -17.66
N THR A 289 1.97 -7.65 -18.33
CA THR A 289 1.88 -7.86 -19.77
C THR A 289 0.63 -8.68 -20.09
N GLY A 290 -0.23 -8.17 -20.98
CA GLY A 290 -1.49 -8.80 -21.35
C GLY A 290 -2.62 -8.64 -20.33
N GLY A 291 -2.43 -7.78 -19.33
CA GLY A 291 -3.39 -7.46 -18.29
C GLY A 291 -3.07 -6.14 -17.63
N VAL A 292 -3.64 -5.88 -16.47
CA VAL A 292 -3.40 -4.67 -15.68
C VAL A 292 -3.10 -5.01 -14.22
N GLY A 293 -2.45 -4.07 -13.51
CA GLY A 293 -2.17 -4.22 -12.08
C GLY A 293 -0.71 -4.07 -11.72
N VAL A 294 -0.36 -4.50 -10.52
CA VAL A 294 1.00 -4.34 -9.98
C VAL A 294 1.45 -5.61 -9.27
N PHE A 295 2.57 -6.13 -9.71
CA PHE A 295 3.32 -7.18 -9.04
C PHE A 295 4.66 -6.61 -8.62
N THR A 296 4.91 -6.54 -7.31
CA THR A 296 6.11 -5.90 -6.76
C THR A 296 6.60 -6.62 -5.51
N SER A 297 7.83 -6.32 -5.11
CA SER A 297 8.41 -6.79 -3.87
C SER A 297 8.46 -5.69 -2.83
N ARG A 298 8.30 -6.10 -1.56
CA ARG A 298 8.49 -5.24 -0.40
C ARG A 298 9.47 -5.88 0.59
N ALA A 299 10.03 -5.06 1.46
CA ALA A 299 10.84 -5.51 2.60
C ALA A 299 10.47 -4.70 3.83
N THR A 300 10.61 -5.30 5.01
CA THR A 300 10.32 -4.62 6.27
C THR A 300 11.50 -4.74 7.23
N LEU A 301 11.68 -3.71 8.06
CA LEU A 301 12.65 -3.70 9.15
C LEU A 301 11.94 -3.20 10.40
N LEU A 302 11.91 -4.03 11.42
CA LEU A 302 11.28 -3.71 12.71
C LEU A 302 12.35 -3.67 13.80
N ARG A 303 12.40 -2.56 14.54
CA ARG A 303 13.15 -2.44 15.78
C ARG A 303 12.20 -2.10 16.91
N THR A 304 12.16 -2.96 17.91
CA THR A 304 11.19 -2.87 19.02
C THR A 304 11.80 -2.33 20.29
N GLY A 305 10.96 -1.78 21.16
CA GLY A 305 11.28 -1.49 22.55
C GLY A 305 12.23 -0.32 22.77
N LEU A 306 12.26 0.67 21.88
CA LEU A 306 13.05 1.88 22.11
C LEU A 306 12.44 2.67 23.28
N GLN A 307 13.31 3.11 24.19
CA GLN A 307 12.93 3.87 25.37
C GLN A 307 13.35 5.33 25.24
N LEU A 308 12.62 6.22 25.89
CA LEU A 308 13.04 7.60 26.07
C LEU A 308 14.12 7.68 27.15
N SER A 309 15.07 8.60 27.01
CA SER A 309 16.01 8.95 28.08
C SER A 309 15.24 9.57 29.28
N GLY A 310 15.80 9.52 30.48
CA GLY A 310 15.20 10.11 31.68
C GLY A 310 14.71 11.55 31.44
N PRO A 311 15.59 12.47 30.99
CA PRO A 311 15.17 13.84 30.69
C PRO A 311 14.07 13.96 29.62
N SER A 312 14.03 13.03 28.63
CA SER A 312 12.94 13.01 27.64
C SER A 312 11.64 12.51 28.22
N SER A 313 11.70 11.55 29.15
CA SER A 313 10.53 11.12 29.92
C SER A 313 9.98 12.25 30.80
N ASP A 314 10.85 13.08 31.39
CA ASP A 314 10.43 14.28 32.11
C ASP A 314 9.77 15.30 31.17
N SER A 315 10.29 15.47 29.96
CA SER A 315 9.63 16.31 28.93
C SER A 315 8.28 15.76 28.51
N LEU A 316 8.10 14.43 28.48
CA LEU A 316 6.81 13.79 28.25
C LEU A 316 5.82 14.06 29.38
N ARG A 317 6.27 13.98 30.64
CA ARG A 317 5.44 14.13 31.83
C ARG A 317 5.09 15.58 32.13
N LEU A 318 6.07 16.48 32.08
CA LEU A 318 5.98 17.85 32.58
C LEU A 318 6.04 18.90 31.47
N GLY A 319 6.40 18.52 30.26
CA GLY A 319 6.64 19.41 29.15
C GLY A 319 5.39 20.12 28.63
N ARG A 320 5.60 21.27 28.02
CA ARG A 320 4.53 22.18 27.57
C ARG A 320 3.52 21.54 26.63
N PHE A 321 3.89 20.55 25.84
CA PHE A 321 2.98 19.88 24.89
C PHE A 321 2.16 18.78 25.54
N THR A 322 2.75 18.02 26.47
CA THR A 322 2.21 16.73 26.91
C THR A 322 1.80 16.66 28.39
N LYS A 323 2.11 17.70 29.20
CA LYS A 323 1.77 17.71 30.64
C LYS A 323 0.29 17.43 30.94
N ARG A 324 -0.61 17.76 30.00
CA ARG A 324 -2.07 17.50 30.15
C ARG A 324 -2.45 16.04 29.89
N LEU A 325 -1.54 15.24 29.35
CA LEU A 325 -1.83 13.85 28.96
C LEU A 325 -1.76 12.86 30.15
N GLY A 326 -1.27 13.29 31.33
CA GLY A 326 -1.25 12.48 32.56
C GLY A 326 -0.24 11.33 32.54
N PHE A 327 0.86 11.46 31.81
CA PHE A 327 1.99 10.53 31.89
C PHE A 327 2.71 10.69 33.24
N GLN A 328 3.15 9.55 33.82
CA GLN A 328 3.81 9.45 35.14
C GLN A 328 5.26 8.99 35.01
#